data_d550893d7d2c55a8e22f072fe6cfe028
#
_entry.id   d550893d7d2c55a8e22f072fe6cfe028
#
_cell.length_a   1.000
_cell.length_b   1.000
_cell.length_c   1.000
_cell.angle_alpha   90.00
_cell.angle_beta   90.00
_cell.angle_gamma   90.00
#
_symmetry.space_group_name_H-M   'P 1'
#
loop_
_entity.id
_entity.type
_entity.pdbx_description
1 polymer ?
#
loop_
_entity_poly.entity_id
_entity_poly.type
_entity_poly.pdbx_seq_one_letter_code
_entity_poly.pdbx_strand_id
1 'polypeptide(L)'
;MKVLVLALSTPPPLPLYNNSSHSSASHHLTHLSSMSAYFRRSPLFPEPFFSRPKQQKMPACIHTSRPDTTQSNPRSCDPNGFQVHNDLKLCRPSFPDLDSCVPITQIQPKTIQTRTAVDTIDDDDLWLRMKDEARSDVDQEPILSNFYFTSILSHDSLGSALANHLSMKLSNSSLPSNTLYALFLGVLTENQEIMKAIQDDLRAVKERDPACISYVHCFLNFKGFLAIQAHRIAHNLWSQGRKILSLVIQNRISEVFAVDIHPGAKIGRGILLDHATGLVVGETAVIGDNVSILHNVTLGGTGKASGDRHPKIGDGVLIGAGTCVLGNVKIGDGAKIGAGSVVLKEVPPRTTAVGNPARLIGGKENPVRLDKVPSLTMDHTSDICEWSDYVI
;
A
#
# COMPACT_ATOMS: atom_id res chain seq x y z
N MET A 1 33.57 -57.56 3.99
CA MET A 1 33.22 -56.12 3.90
C MET A 1 32.51 -55.76 5.18
N LYS A 2 33.16 -54.95 6.03
CA LYS A 2 32.71 -54.60 7.39
C LYS A 2 31.81 -53.35 7.27
N VAL A 3 30.60 -53.45 7.79
CA VAL A 3 29.68 -52.32 7.96
C VAL A 3 29.94 -51.71 9.32
N LEU A 4 30.31 -50.43 9.36
CA LEU A 4 30.55 -49.68 10.58
C LEU A 4 29.23 -48.98 11.00
N VAL A 5 28.64 -49.40 12.10
CA VAL A 5 27.48 -48.78 12.74
C VAL A 5 27.98 -47.77 13.75
N LEU A 6 27.72 -46.48 13.50
CA LEU A 6 27.96 -45.41 14.45
C LEU A 6 26.70 -45.24 15.33
N ALA A 7 26.82 -45.52 16.60
CA ALA A 7 25.81 -45.28 17.61
C ALA A 7 25.82 -43.80 18.02
N LEU A 8 24.68 -43.15 17.90
CA LEU A 8 24.41 -41.82 18.43
C LEU A 8 23.99 -41.92 19.89
N SER A 9 24.82 -41.37 20.78
CA SER A 9 24.59 -41.24 22.21
C SER A 9 23.65 -40.08 22.52
N THR A 10 22.59 -40.37 23.28
CA THR A 10 21.62 -39.39 23.83
C THR A 10 22.25 -38.68 25.06
N PRO A 11 21.96 -37.35 25.26
CA PRO A 11 22.37 -36.65 26.45
C PRO A 11 21.48 -36.95 27.68
N PRO A 12 21.97 -36.82 28.90
CA PRO A 12 21.25 -37.15 30.13
C PRO A 12 20.21 -36.08 30.52
N PRO A 13 19.17 -36.44 31.32
CA PRO A 13 18.12 -35.53 31.76
C PRO A 13 18.55 -34.62 32.91
N LEU A 14 18.03 -33.39 32.91
CA LEU A 14 18.20 -32.39 33.99
C LEU A 14 17.37 -32.76 35.24
N PRO A 15 17.80 -32.39 36.45
CA PRO A 15 17.11 -32.75 37.67
C PRO A 15 15.87 -31.89 37.96
N LEU A 16 14.82 -32.54 38.41
CA LEU A 16 13.59 -31.97 38.95
C LEU A 16 13.83 -31.31 40.32
N TYR A 17 13.44 -30.03 40.45
CA TYR A 17 13.38 -29.36 41.73
C TYR A 17 11.98 -29.48 42.31
N ASN A 18 11.88 -30.17 43.48
CA ASN A 18 10.67 -30.31 44.27
C ASN A 18 10.39 -29.04 45.09
N ASN A 19 9.17 -28.52 44.97
CA ASN A 19 8.59 -27.58 45.91
C ASN A 19 7.85 -28.35 47.02
N SER A 20 8.20 -28.10 48.27
CA SER A 20 7.27 -28.32 49.39
C SER A 20 7.45 -27.25 50.47
N SER A 21 6.42 -26.41 50.59
CA SER A 21 5.63 -25.92 51.75
C SER A 21 6.33 -25.56 53.07
N HIS A 22 6.08 -24.42 53.60
CA HIS A 22 5.30 -23.97 54.75
C HIS A 22 5.73 -22.63 55.35
N SER A 23 4.78 -21.73 55.43
CA SER A 23 4.19 -20.95 56.53
C SER A 23 5.02 -19.89 57.27
N SER A 24 4.42 -18.75 57.29
CA SER A 24 4.07 -17.83 58.39
C SER A 24 5.09 -16.80 58.88
N ALA A 25 4.52 -15.59 58.95
CA ALA A 25 4.61 -14.53 59.97
C ALA A 25 5.65 -13.41 59.78
N SER A 26 5.07 -12.26 59.38
CA SER A 26 5.06 -10.95 60.08
C SER A 26 6.39 -10.28 60.53
N HIS A 27 6.39 -9.01 60.19
CA HIS A 27 6.89 -7.82 60.90
C HIS A 27 8.18 -7.12 60.40
N HIS A 28 7.99 -5.88 60.24
CA HIS A 28 8.79 -4.66 60.45
C HIS A 28 9.58 -4.04 59.29
N LEU A 29 9.02 -2.96 58.88
CA LEU A 29 9.49 -1.57 58.66
C LEU A 29 10.99 -1.26 58.80
N THR A 30 11.40 -0.35 57.90
CA THR A 30 12.44 0.68 57.94
C THR A 30 13.84 0.27 57.46
N HIS A 31 14.33 0.84 56.42
CA HIS A 31 15.24 1.97 56.36
C HIS A 31 15.68 2.29 54.92
N LEU A 32 15.53 3.58 54.59
CA LEU A 32 16.18 4.31 53.50
C LEU A 32 17.72 4.22 53.63
N SER A 33 18.43 4.10 52.52
CA SER A 33 19.34 5.16 52.04
C SER A 33 20.39 4.61 51.08
N SER A 34 20.54 5.35 49.99
CA SER A 34 21.75 5.69 49.24
C SER A 34 22.77 4.58 48.91
N MET A 35 22.87 4.31 47.60
CA MET A 35 24.15 4.17 46.92
C MET A 35 24.10 4.80 45.53
N SER A 36 24.48 6.06 45.54
CA SER A 36 24.97 6.81 44.37
C SER A 36 26.49 6.58 44.30
N ALA A 37 26.98 6.64 43.06
CA ALA A 37 28.38 6.76 42.68
C ALA A 37 29.19 5.47 42.56
N TYR A 38 29.45 5.12 41.28
CA TYR A 38 30.81 4.93 40.73
C TYR A 38 30.72 4.55 39.24
N PHE A 39 30.71 5.55 38.37
CA PHE A 39 31.24 5.38 37.01
C PHE A 39 32.21 6.52 36.72
N ARG A 40 33.49 6.17 36.75
CA ARG A 40 34.60 7.05 36.36
C ARG A 40 34.58 7.28 34.87
N ARG A 41 34.77 8.55 34.54
CA ARG A 41 35.01 9.10 33.19
C ARG A 41 36.27 8.47 32.56
N SER A 42 36.14 8.13 31.28
CA SER A 42 37.27 8.06 30.35
C SER A 42 37.08 9.10 29.26
N PRO A 43 38.09 9.91 28.95
CA PRO A 43 37.99 10.95 27.95
C PRO A 43 38.52 10.40 26.63
N LEU A 44 37.78 10.66 25.50
CA LEU A 44 38.32 10.72 24.13
C LEU A 44 37.21 10.65 23.12
N PHE A 45 36.55 11.81 22.85
CA PHE A 45 36.02 12.14 21.53
C PHE A 45 35.74 13.66 21.50
N PRO A 46 36.22 14.42 20.51
CA PRO A 46 35.94 15.84 20.38
C PRO A 46 34.51 16.07 19.89
N GLU A 47 33.82 17.01 20.51
CA GLU A 47 32.48 17.49 20.11
C GLU A 47 32.54 18.18 18.75
N PRO A 48 31.54 17.98 17.85
CA PRO A 48 31.38 18.85 16.69
C PRO A 48 30.68 20.14 17.09
N PHE A 49 31.30 21.27 16.75
CA PHE A 49 30.76 22.62 16.80
C PHE A 49 29.46 22.70 15.97
N PHE A 50 28.31 22.77 16.61
CA PHE A 50 27.08 23.26 15.98
C PHE A 50 26.90 24.75 16.31
N SER A 51 27.22 25.60 15.34
CA SER A 51 26.84 27.01 15.35
C SER A 51 25.33 27.10 15.06
N ARG A 52 24.61 27.76 15.98
CA ARG A 52 23.18 28.11 15.82
C ARG A 52 22.99 29.06 14.65
N PRO A 53 22.05 28.84 13.71
CA PRO A 53 21.67 29.82 12.72
C PRO A 53 20.89 30.98 13.40
N LYS A 54 21.24 32.19 13.07
CA LYS A 54 20.55 33.42 13.47
C LYS A 54 19.12 33.42 12.90
N GLN A 55 18.16 33.71 13.76
CA GLN A 55 16.78 33.99 13.38
C GLN A 55 16.71 35.17 12.40
N GLN A 56 16.33 34.93 11.16
CA GLN A 56 15.86 35.95 10.24
C GLN A 56 14.41 36.29 10.56
N LYS A 57 14.20 37.58 10.91
CA LYS A 57 12.87 38.17 11.09
C LYS A 57 12.16 38.25 9.74
N MET A 58 10.97 37.69 9.67
CA MET A 58 10.05 37.90 8.54
C MET A 58 9.48 39.34 8.59
N PRO A 59 9.27 39.99 7.43
CA PRO A 59 8.65 41.31 7.40
C PRO A 59 7.15 41.23 7.66
N ALA A 60 6.65 42.16 8.46
CA ALA A 60 5.25 42.30 8.83
C ALA A 60 4.41 42.74 7.62
N CYS A 61 3.26 42.11 7.43
CA CYS A 61 2.22 42.56 6.51
C CYS A 61 1.58 43.85 7.06
N ILE A 62 1.62 44.90 6.26
CA ILE A 62 0.98 46.20 6.54
C ILE A 62 -0.50 46.07 6.12
N HIS A 63 -1.42 46.16 7.10
CA HIS A 63 -2.82 46.43 6.87
C HIS A 63 -2.99 47.90 6.42
N THR A 64 -3.57 48.12 5.26
CA THR A 64 -4.18 49.40 4.91
C THR A 64 -5.68 49.24 4.81
N SER A 65 -6.33 49.94 5.74
CA SER A 65 -7.76 50.16 5.89
C SER A 65 -8.33 50.98 4.72
N ARG A 66 -9.54 50.67 4.31
CA ARG A 66 -10.42 51.48 3.47
C ARG A 66 -10.84 52.77 4.17
N PRO A 67 -11.25 53.77 3.40
CA PRO A 67 -12.51 54.46 3.67
C PRO A 67 -13.46 54.51 2.49
N ASP A 68 -14.73 54.42 2.84
CA ASP A 68 -15.89 54.77 2.04
C ASP A 68 -15.91 56.25 1.71
N THR A 69 -16.42 56.66 0.51
CA THR A 69 -17.60 57.55 0.35
C THR A 69 -17.88 57.93 -1.09
N THR A 70 -19.10 57.61 -1.50
CA THR A 70 -20.14 58.39 -2.25
C THR A 70 -19.80 59.36 -3.39
N GLN A 71 -20.50 59.11 -4.49
CA GLN A 71 -21.31 59.98 -5.35
C GLN A 71 -20.70 60.84 -6.47
N SER A 72 -21.35 60.68 -7.61
CA SER A 72 -21.79 61.64 -8.68
C SER A 72 -20.93 61.77 -9.92
N ASN A 73 -21.57 61.36 -11.05
CA ASN A 73 -21.43 61.77 -12.43
C ASN A 73 -21.69 63.27 -12.66
N PRO A 74 -21.51 63.91 -13.85
CA PRO A 74 -20.91 63.47 -15.12
C PRO A 74 -20.08 64.57 -15.92
N ARG A 75 -19.61 64.14 -17.11
CA ARG A 75 -19.31 64.94 -18.36
C ARG A 75 -17.86 65.46 -18.59
N SER A 76 -17.34 65.00 -19.69
CA SER A 76 -17.01 65.65 -20.98
C SER A 76 -15.56 65.54 -21.43
N CYS A 77 -15.44 64.97 -22.65
CA CYS A 77 -14.56 65.33 -23.78
C CYS A 77 -13.02 65.29 -23.65
N ASP A 78 -12.44 64.30 -24.29
CA ASP A 78 -11.35 64.20 -25.29
C ASP A 78 -10.37 65.40 -25.47
N PRO A 79 -9.17 65.24 -26.14
CA PRO A 79 -8.45 64.05 -26.62
C PRO A 79 -6.92 64.09 -26.32
N ASN A 80 -6.26 63.01 -26.27
CA ASN A 80 -5.00 62.69 -26.95
C ASN A 80 -4.47 61.33 -26.51
N GLY A 81 -4.28 60.48 -27.51
CA GLY A 81 -3.99 59.10 -27.43
C GLY A 81 -2.62 58.72 -26.93
N PHE A 82 -2.61 57.62 -26.22
CA PHE A 82 -1.52 56.63 -26.26
C PHE A 82 -2.16 55.26 -26.09
N GLN A 83 -2.22 54.49 -27.19
CA GLN A 83 -2.58 53.08 -27.18
C GLN A 83 -1.45 52.27 -26.58
N VAL A 84 -1.70 51.58 -25.44
CA VAL A 84 -0.88 50.47 -24.98
C VAL A 84 -1.53 49.21 -25.46
N HIS A 85 -0.93 48.58 -26.47
CA HIS A 85 -1.26 47.25 -26.95
C HIS A 85 -0.98 46.19 -25.89
N ASN A 86 -2.02 45.58 -25.35
CA ASN A 86 -1.95 44.31 -24.66
C ASN A 86 -2.27 43.18 -25.63
N ASP A 87 -1.30 42.77 -26.42
CA ASP A 87 -1.38 41.53 -27.22
C ASP A 87 -0.41 40.50 -26.66
N LEU A 88 -0.89 39.71 -25.67
CA LEU A 88 -0.35 38.41 -25.40
C LEU A 88 -1.18 37.36 -26.12
N LYS A 89 -0.96 37.20 -27.43
CA LYS A 89 -1.41 36.06 -28.20
C LYS A 89 -0.50 34.89 -27.91
N LEU A 90 -1.02 33.92 -27.18
CA LEU A 90 -0.43 32.56 -27.12
C LEU A 90 -0.50 31.96 -28.53
N CYS A 91 0.66 31.77 -29.17
CA CYS A 91 0.78 31.04 -30.41
C CYS A 91 0.42 29.56 -30.16
N ARG A 92 -0.73 29.16 -30.69
CA ARG A 92 -1.02 27.74 -30.92
C ARG A 92 -0.25 27.32 -32.17
N PRO A 93 0.50 26.19 -32.17
CA PRO A 93 1.03 25.62 -33.40
C PRO A 93 -0.13 25.07 -34.21
N SER A 94 -0.28 25.60 -35.45
CA SER A 94 -1.19 25.09 -36.47
C SER A 94 -0.69 23.75 -36.99
N PHE A 95 -1.48 22.71 -36.81
CA PHE A 95 -1.28 21.43 -37.51
C PHE A 95 -1.91 21.57 -38.90
N PRO A 96 -1.29 21.03 -39.98
CA PRO A 96 -1.89 21.08 -41.32
C PRO A 96 -3.12 20.18 -41.40
N ASP A 97 -4.15 20.70 -42.04
CA ASP A 97 -5.41 20.02 -42.36
C ASP A 97 -5.14 18.75 -43.17
N LEU A 98 -5.54 17.60 -42.62
CA LEU A 98 -5.68 16.35 -43.34
C LEU A 98 -7.16 16.12 -43.64
N ASP A 99 -7.62 16.77 -44.69
CA ASP A 99 -8.84 16.40 -45.37
C ASP A 99 -8.62 15.08 -46.12
N SER A 100 -9.13 14.01 -45.56
CA SER A 100 -9.47 12.82 -46.33
C SER A 100 -10.53 12.01 -45.55
N CYS A 101 -11.77 12.40 -45.75
CA CYS A 101 -12.93 11.59 -45.40
C CYS A 101 -13.03 10.42 -46.37
N VAL A 102 -12.66 9.24 -45.91
CA VAL A 102 -13.02 7.97 -46.57
C VAL A 102 -14.35 7.51 -45.96
N PRO A 103 -15.40 7.18 -46.75
CA PRO A 103 -16.68 6.74 -46.21
C PRO A 103 -16.52 5.37 -45.51
N ILE A 104 -16.90 5.32 -44.24
CA ILE A 104 -16.97 4.11 -43.47
C ILE A 104 -18.09 3.24 -44.01
N THR A 105 -17.77 2.23 -44.79
CA THR A 105 -18.66 1.12 -45.13
C THR A 105 -19.08 0.43 -43.85
N GLN A 106 -20.38 0.23 -43.68
CA GLN A 106 -21.05 -0.42 -42.57
C GLN A 106 -20.38 -1.77 -42.25
N ILE A 107 -19.63 -1.82 -41.15
CA ILE A 107 -19.22 -3.08 -40.54
C ILE A 107 -20.36 -3.48 -39.62
N GLN A 108 -21.07 -4.55 -40.00
CA GLN A 108 -22.06 -5.19 -39.13
C GLN A 108 -21.43 -5.57 -37.80
N PRO A 109 -22.11 -5.37 -36.65
CA PRO A 109 -21.59 -5.78 -35.36
C PRO A 109 -21.48 -7.29 -35.34
N LYS A 110 -20.24 -7.81 -35.37
CA LYS A 110 -19.96 -9.19 -34.95
C LYS A 110 -20.44 -9.31 -33.53
N THR A 111 -21.45 -10.15 -33.34
CA THR A 111 -21.90 -10.62 -32.02
C THR A 111 -20.68 -11.06 -31.22
N ILE A 112 -20.30 -10.24 -30.22
CA ILE A 112 -19.34 -10.65 -29.21
C ILE A 112 -20.03 -11.71 -28.38
N GLN A 113 -19.76 -12.96 -28.67
CA GLN A 113 -20.07 -14.05 -27.74
C GLN A 113 -19.34 -13.72 -26.44
N THR A 114 -20.10 -13.37 -25.44
CA THR A 114 -19.66 -13.31 -24.05
C THR A 114 -19.04 -14.66 -23.70
N ARG A 115 -17.72 -14.73 -23.75
CA ARG A 115 -16.96 -15.83 -23.15
C ARG A 115 -17.05 -15.67 -21.63
N THR A 116 -18.08 -16.24 -21.06
CA THR A 116 -18.13 -16.62 -19.65
C THR A 116 -17.45 -18.00 -19.53
N ALA A 117 -16.14 -18.01 -19.67
CA ALA A 117 -15.30 -19.05 -19.12
C ALA A 117 -14.14 -18.25 -18.48
N VAL A 118 -14.16 -18.15 -17.17
CA VAL A 118 -12.97 -17.90 -16.39
C VAL A 118 -12.12 -19.15 -16.66
N ASP A 119 -11.22 -19.05 -17.64
CA ASP A 119 -10.13 -20.00 -17.79
C ASP A 119 -9.37 -19.96 -16.46
N THR A 120 -9.63 -20.93 -15.59
CA THR A 120 -8.79 -21.22 -14.44
C THR A 120 -7.47 -21.70 -15.02
N ILE A 121 -6.58 -20.73 -15.30
CA ILE A 121 -5.19 -21.01 -15.66
C ILE A 121 -4.63 -21.82 -14.49
N ASP A 122 -4.23 -23.04 -14.74
CA ASP A 122 -3.61 -23.95 -13.77
C ASP A 122 -2.38 -23.25 -13.16
N ASP A 123 -2.09 -23.51 -11.91
CA ASP A 123 -1.02 -22.83 -11.16
C ASP A 123 0.36 -23.01 -11.83
N ASP A 124 0.57 -24.15 -12.47
CA ASP A 124 1.79 -24.44 -13.24
C ASP A 124 1.88 -23.61 -14.53
N ASP A 125 0.77 -23.24 -15.14
CA ASP A 125 0.72 -22.43 -16.37
C ASP A 125 1.14 -20.98 -16.11
N LEU A 126 0.77 -20.37 -14.98
CA LEU A 126 1.18 -18.99 -14.64
C LEU A 126 2.70 -18.86 -14.49
N TRP A 127 3.34 -19.82 -13.80
CA TRP A 127 4.78 -19.78 -13.61
C TRP A 127 5.56 -20.02 -14.90
N LEU A 128 5.11 -20.96 -15.75
CA LEU A 128 5.68 -21.19 -17.07
C LEU A 128 5.57 -19.95 -17.95
N ARG A 129 4.40 -19.30 -17.96
CA ARG A 129 4.17 -18.05 -18.67
C ARG A 129 5.11 -16.95 -18.20
N MET A 130 5.31 -16.80 -16.90
CA MET A 130 6.27 -15.82 -16.36
C MET A 130 7.71 -16.10 -16.80
N LYS A 131 8.11 -17.38 -16.87
CA LYS A 131 9.43 -17.74 -17.42
C LYS A 131 9.57 -17.39 -18.90
N ASP A 132 8.52 -17.55 -19.70
CA ASP A 132 8.52 -17.20 -21.12
C ASP A 132 8.56 -15.69 -21.33
N GLU A 133 7.78 -14.91 -20.53
CA GLU A 133 7.86 -13.46 -20.50
C GLU A 133 9.28 -12.99 -20.14
N ALA A 134 9.90 -13.59 -19.11
CA ALA A 134 11.27 -13.26 -18.70
C ALA A 134 12.33 -13.56 -19.79
N ARG A 135 12.19 -14.64 -20.56
CA ARG A 135 13.07 -14.95 -21.69
C ARG A 135 12.90 -13.92 -22.80
N SER A 136 11.66 -13.57 -23.14
CA SER A 136 11.36 -12.54 -24.14
C SER A 136 11.94 -11.17 -23.76
N ASP A 137 11.85 -10.79 -22.47
CA ASP A 137 12.44 -9.54 -21.99
C ASP A 137 13.98 -9.55 -22.09
N VAL A 138 14.63 -10.68 -21.80
CA VAL A 138 16.09 -10.85 -21.98
C VAL A 138 16.50 -10.76 -23.45
N ASP A 139 15.71 -11.32 -24.36
CA ASP A 139 15.98 -11.24 -25.80
C ASP A 139 15.89 -9.78 -26.31
N GLN A 140 14.99 -8.98 -25.74
CA GLN A 140 14.85 -7.56 -26.06
C GLN A 140 15.93 -6.69 -25.41
N GLU A 141 16.31 -7.01 -24.17
CA GLU A 141 17.28 -6.24 -23.36
C GLU A 141 18.36 -7.16 -22.77
N PRO A 142 19.34 -7.61 -23.57
CA PRO A 142 20.35 -8.57 -23.11
C PRO A 142 21.20 -8.11 -21.92
N ILE A 143 21.30 -6.82 -21.68
CA ILE A 143 22.01 -6.25 -20.52
C ILE A 143 21.36 -6.68 -19.18
N LEU A 144 20.08 -7.04 -19.20
CA LEU A 144 19.33 -7.48 -18.03
C LEU A 144 19.38 -9.00 -17.81
N SER A 145 20.10 -9.76 -18.64
CA SER A 145 20.14 -11.24 -18.60
C SER A 145 20.43 -11.78 -17.18
N ASN A 146 21.46 -11.23 -16.51
CA ASN A 146 21.80 -11.67 -15.15
C ASN A 146 20.72 -11.34 -14.14
N PHE A 147 20.05 -10.19 -14.26
CA PHE A 147 18.96 -9.77 -13.39
C PHE A 147 17.75 -10.71 -13.52
N TYR A 148 17.31 -11.01 -14.74
CA TYR A 148 16.20 -11.95 -14.97
C TYR A 148 16.57 -13.39 -14.60
N PHE A 149 17.80 -13.80 -14.87
CA PHE A 149 18.26 -15.12 -14.47
C PHE A 149 18.21 -15.29 -12.96
N THR A 150 18.79 -14.37 -12.20
CA THR A 150 18.85 -14.46 -10.74
C THR A 150 17.50 -14.25 -10.05
N SER A 151 16.58 -13.50 -10.68
CA SER A 151 15.27 -13.19 -10.06
C SER A 151 14.17 -14.18 -10.43
N ILE A 152 14.25 -14.83 -11.63
CA ILE A 152 13.17 -15.66 -12.16
C ILE A 152 13.71 -16.98 -12.76
N LEU A 153 14.59 -16.92 -13.78
CA LEU A 153 14.87 -18.07 -14.63
C LEU A 153 15.62 -19.21 -13.92
N SER A 154 16.43 -18.90 -12.90
CA SER A 154 17.15 -19.88 -12.09
C SER A 154 16.30 -20.57 -11.03
N HIS A 155 15.04 -20.16 -10.86
CA HIS A 155 14.14 -20.71 -9.84
C HIS A 155 13.20 -21.76 -10.42
N ASP A 156 12.89 -22.79 -9.62
CA ASP A 156 11.99 -23.87 -10.02
C ASP A 156 10.52 -23.54 -9.84
N SER A 157 10.20 -22.57 -8.95
CA SER A 157 8.82 -22.22 -8.63
C SER A 157 8.65 -20.72 -8.35
N LEU A 158 7.42 -20.23 -8.50
CA LEU A 158 7.02 -18.87 -8.11
C LEU A 158 7.39 -18.57 -6.65
N GLY A 159 7.17 -19.53 -5.73
CA GLY A 159 7.48 -19.37 -4.31
C GLY A 159 8.97 -19.17 -4.06
N SER A 160 9.85 -19.96 -4.70
CA SER A 160 11.30 -19.80 -4.56
C SER A 160 11.81 -18.49 -5.16
N ALA A 161 11.29 -18.08 -6.32
CA ALA A 161 11.62 -16.81 -6.94
C ALA A 161 11.17 -15.62 -6.06
N LEU A 162 9.95 -15.67 -5.52
CA LEU A 162 9.43 -14.61 -4.64
C LEU A 162 10.20 -14.52 -3.33
N ALA A 163 10.50 -15.67 -2.70
CA ALA A 163 11.32 -15.71 -1.48
C ALA A 163 12.68 -15.05 -1.72
N ASN A 164 13.34 -15.37 -2.86
CA ASN A 164 14.61 -14.76 -3.22
C ASN A 164 14.46 -13.25 -3.47
N HIS A 165 13.51 -12.83 -4.28
CA HIS A 165 13.34 -11.42 -4.63
C HIS A 165 13.02 -10.56 -3.41
N LEU A 166 12.11 -11.00 -2.53
CA LEU A 166 11.79 -10.31 -1.28
C LEU A 166 12.98 -10.29 -0.31
N SER A 167 13.71 -11.42 -0.17
CA SER A 167 14.87 -11.49 0.72
C SER A 167 15.97 -10.52 0.30
N MET A 168 16.23 -10.39 -0.99
CA MET A 168 17.20 -9.42 -1.53
C MET A 168 16.79 -7.98 -1.27
N LYS A 169 15.51 -7.64 -1.46
CA LYS A 169 15.00 -6.28 -1.23
C LYS A 169 14.92 -5.90 0.25
N LEU A 170 14.52 -6.83 1.12
CA LEU A 170 14.30 -6.56 2.54
C LEU A 170 15.54 -6.78 3.42
N SER A 171 16.62 -7.34 2.87
CA SER A 171 17.86 -7.55 3.62
C SER A 171 18.56 -6.22 3.97
N ASN A 172 19.40 -6.29 4.99
CA ASN A 172 20.36 -5.26 5.36
C ASN A 172 21.54 -5.90 6.07
N SER A 173 22.48 -5.10 6.58
CA SER A 173 23.68 -5.60 7.30
C SER A 173 23.37 -6.48 8.52
N SER A 174 22.23 -6.24 9.19
CA SER A 174 21.80 -6.97 10.38
C SER A 174 20.84 -8.13 10.11
N LEU A 175 20.21 -8.12 8.93
CA LEU A 175 19.28 -9.16 8.45
C LEU A 175 19.75 -9.64 7.06
N PRO A 176 20.67 -10.62 7.02
CA PRO A 176 21.22 -11.13 5.76
C PRO A 176 20.15 -11.78 4.88
N SER A 177 20.32 -11.64 3.56
CA SER A 177 19.35 -12.14 2.56
C SER A 177 19.17 -13.66 2.62
N ASN A 178 20.23 -14.43 2.89
CA ASN A 178 20.13 -15.90 3.03
C ASN A 178 19.25 -16.32 4.21
N THR A 179 19.31 -15.60 5.34
CA THR A 179 18.45 -15.84 6.50
C THR A 179 17.00 -15.55 6.19
N LEU A 180 16.73 -14.43 5.52
CA LEU A 180 15.38 -14.06 5.09
C LEU A 180 14.86 -15.03 4.02
N TYR A 181 15.70 -15.45 3.07
CA TYR A 181 15.32 -16.41 2.04
C TYR A 181 14.84 -17.73 2.66
N ALA A 182 15.62 -18.33 3.56
CA ALA A 182 15.24 -19.59 4.21
C ALA A 182 13.91 -19.45 4.98
N LEU A 183 13.72 -18.31 5.67
CA LEU A 183 12.49 -18.03 6.40
C LEU A 183 11.30 -17.88 5.46
N PHE A 184 11.41 -17.09 4.40
CA PHE A 184 10.33 -16.79 3.47
C PHE A 184 9.97 -18.02 2.66
N LEU A 185 10.96 -18.76 2.17
CA LEU A 185 10.74 -20.01 1.45
C LEU A 185 9.99 -21.03 2.31
N GLY A 186 10.37 -21.20 3.59
CA GLY A 186 9.69 -22.08 4.52
C GLY A 186 8.20 -21.74 4.65
N VAL A 187 7.87 -20.46 4.88
CA VAL A 187 6.46 -20.01 4.97
C VAL A 187 5.69 -20.26 3.69
N LEU A 188 6.28 -19.95 2.52
CA LEU A 188 5.62 -20.09 1.23
C LEU A 188 5.44 -21.56 0.81
N THR A 189 6.37 -22.44 1.18
CA THR A 189 6.27 -23.88 0.88
C THR A 189 5.22 -24.57 1.74
N GLU A 190 5.11 -24.16 3.01
CA GLU A 190 4.18 -24.77 3.96
C GLU A 190 2.72 -24.30 3.80
N ASN A 191 2.47 -23.19 3.09
CA ASN A 191 1.17 -22.54 3.06
C ASN A 191 0.63 -22.33 1.65
N GLN A 192 -0.15 -23.29 1.16
CA GLN A 192 -0.77 -23.24 -0.18
C GLN A 192 -1.79 -22.09 -0.33
N GLU A 193 -2.48 -21.68 0.74
CA GLU A 193 -3.42 -20.57 0.67
C GLU A 193 -2.70 -19.23 0.43
N ILE A 194 -1.50 -19.04 0.99
CA ILE A 194 -0.68 -17.88 0.68
C ILE A 194 -0.26 -17.91 -0.79
N MET A 195 0.18 -19.06 -1.30
CA MET A 195 0.59 -19.19 -2.70
C MET A 195 -0.56 -18.87 -3.66
N LYS A 196 -1.77 -19.36 -3.37
CA LYS A 196 -2.95 -19.03 -4.15
C LYS A 196 -3.31 -17.55 -4.11
N ALA A 197 -3.21 -16.92 -2.93
CA ALA A 197 -3.44 -15.48 -2.81
C ALA A 197 -2.40 -14.66 -3.60
N ILE A 198 -1.13 -15.08 -3.65
CA ILE A 198 -0.07 -14.45 -4.46
C ILE A 198 -0.43 -14.48 -5.95
N GLN A 199 -0.91 -15.60 -6.45
CA GLN A 199 -1.32 -15.76 -7.85
C GLN A 199 -2.54 -14.92 -8.19
N ASP A 200 -3.55 -14.87 -7.29
CA ASP A 200 -4.73 -14.05 -7.45
C ASP A 200 -4.38 -12.56 -7.43
N ASP A 201 -3.41 -12.15 -6.60
CA ASP A 201 -2.91 -10.76 -6.58
C ASP A 201 -2.15 -10.41 -7.87
N LEU A 202 -1.34 -11.33 -8.44
CA LEU A 202 -0.69 -11.13 -9.73
C LEU A 202 -1.71 -10.94 -10.87
N ARG A 203 -2.76 -11.78 -10.91
CA ARG A 203 -3.84 -11.66 -11.88
C ARG A 203 -4.58 -10.34 -11.71
N ALA A 204 -4.90 -9.96 -10.46
CA ALA A 204 -5.59 -8.71 -10.16
C ALA A 204 -4.83 -7.49 -10.64
N VAL A 205 -3.52 -7.43 -10.42
CA VAL A 205 -2.68 -6.33 -10.91
C VAL A 205 -2.67 -6.29 -12.44
N LYS A 206 -2.45 -7.46 -13.09
CA LYS A 206 -2.38 -7.55 -14.56
C LYS A 206 -3.69 -7.17 -15.25
N GLU A 207 -4.83 -7.47 -14.63
CA GLU A 207 -6.16 -7.20 -15.17
C GLU A 207 -6.62 -5.75 -14.96
N ARG A 208 -6.24 -5.14 -13.83
CA ARG A 208 -6.80 -3.86 -13.39
C ARG A 208 -5.90 -2.66 -13.64
N ASP A 209 -4.60 -2.86 -13.73
CA ASP A 209 -3.64 -1.79 -14.00
C ASP A 209 -3.20 -1.81 -15.46
N PRO A 210 -3.68 -0.85 -16.29
CA PRO A 210 -3.30 -0.79 -17.71
C PRO A 210 -1.80 -0.54 -17.93
N ALA A 211 -1.08 -0.02 -16.92
CA ALA A 211 0.38 0.15 -16.99
C ALA A 211 1.14 -1.17 -16.77
N CYS A 212 0.48 -2.22 -16.31
CA CYS A 212 1.09 -3.53 -16.09
C CYS A 212 1.21 -4.31 -17.40
N ILE A 213 2.39 -4.29 -18.03
CA ILE A 213 2.63 -4.92 -19.35
C ILE A 213 2.70 -6.44 -19.30
N SER A 214 3.19 -7.03 -18.18
CA SER A 214 3.38 -8.48 -18.02
C SER A 214 3.31 -8.90 -16.55
N TYR A 215 3.15 -10.20 -16.27
CA TYR A 215 3.26 -10.73 -14.90
C TYR A 215 4.66 -10.52 -14.31
N VAL A 216 5.69 -10.67 -15.14
CA VAL A 216 7.09 -10.42 -14.75
C VAL A 216 7.30 -8.95 -14.40
N HIS A 217 6.70 -8.02 -15.14
CA HIS A 217 6.74 -6.59 -14.82
C HIS A 217 6.11 -6.31 -13.43
N CYS A 218 4.95 -6.89 -13.14
CA CYS A 218 4.33 -6.82 -11.82
C CYS A 218 5.26 -7.39 -10.73
N PHE A 219 5.71 -8.62 -10.92
CA PHE A 219 6.54 -9.36 -9.97
C PHE A 219 7.83 -8.64 -9.59
N LEU A 220 8.54 -8.06 -10.56
CA LEU A 220 9.84 -7.43 -10.34
C LEU A 220 9.74 -5.97 -9.86
N ASN A 221 8.70 -5.23 -10.29
CA ASN A 221 8.72 -3.76 -10.20
C ASN A 221 7.58 -3.15 -9.40
N PHE A 222 6.43 -3.85 -9.22
CA PHE A 222 5.30 -3.28 -8.49
C PHE A 222 5.50 -3.42 -6.98
N LYS A 223 5.92 -2.31 -6.36
CA LYS A 223 6.19 -2.33 -4.92
C LYS A 223 4.97 -2.62 -4.05
N GLY A 224 3.75 -2.28 -4.51
CA GLY A 224 2.50 -2.62 -3.84
C GLY A 224 2.28 -4.13 -3.80
N PHE A 225 2.54 -4.83 -4.92
CA PHE A 225 2.53 -6.28 -4.97
C PHE A 225 3.58 -6.89 -4.03
N LEU A 226 4.82 -6.41 -4.07
CA LEU A 226 5.87 -6.94 -3.20
C LEU A 226 5.59 -6.70 -1.71
N ALA A 227 5.06 -5.53 -1.36
CA ALA A 227 4.73 -5.17 0.02
C ALA A 227 3.64 -6.09 0.60
N ILE A 228 2.58 -6.39 -0.18
CA ILE A 228 1.51 -7.26 0.31
C ILE A 228 1.97 -8.72 0.44
N GLN A 229 2.85 -9.21 -0.47
CA GLN A 229 3.37 -10.57 -0.34
C GLN A 229 4.28 -10.70 0.89
N ALA A 230 5.13 -9.69 1.16
CA ALA A 230 5.93 -9.64 2.38
C ALA A 230 5.05 -9.54 3.64
N HIS A 231 3.93 -8.77 3.58
CA HIS A 231 2.94 -8.74 4.66
C HIS A 231 2.30 -10.11 4.90
N ARG A 232 1.93 -10.88 3.85
CA ARG A 232 1.35 -12.24 4.02
C ARG A 232 2.28 -13.15 4.80
N ILE A 233 3.58 -13.08 4.52
CA ILE A 233 4.60 -13.82 5.28
C ILE A 233 4.66 -13.33 6.73
N ALA A 234 4.69 -12.01 6.95
CA ALA A 234 4.71 -11.42 8.29
C ALA A 234 3.44 -11.77 9.09
N HIS A 235 2.26 -11.78 8.46
CA HIS A 235 1.00 -12.17 9.07
C HIS A 235 0.98 -13.66 9.48
N ASN A 236 1.51 -14.54 8.65
CA ASN A 236 1.65 -15.95 8.99
C ASN A 236 2.51 -16.13 10.24
N LEU A 237 3.67 -15.48 10.30
CA LEU A 237 4.55 -15.51 11.47
C LEU A 237 3.88 -14.90 12.72
N TRP A 238 3.11 -13.82 12.55
CA TRP A 238 2.32 -13.21 13.62
C TRP A 238 1.30 -14.20 14.20
N SER A 239 0.60 -14.92 13.33
CA SER A 239 -0.38 -15.94 13.71
C SER A 239 0.24 -17.14 14.42
N GLN A 240 1.50 -17.45 14.14
CA GLN A 240 2.31 -18.45 14.85
C GLN A 240 2.88 -17.95 16.19
N GLY A 241 2.58 -16.71 16.61
CA GLY A 241 3.10 -16.11 17.84
C GLY A 241 4.49 -15.51 17.72
N ARG A 242 5.13 -15.53 16.55
CA ARG A 242 6.48 -14.96 16.29
C ARG A 242 6.41 -13.44 16.07
N LYS A 243 5.76 -12.74 17.01
CA LYS A 243 5.37 -11.32 16.88
C LYS A 243 6.56 -10.38 16.69
N ILE A 244 7.65 -10.58 17.41
CA ILE A 244 8.84 -9.70 17.31
C ILE A 244 9.42 -9.75 15.89
N LEU A 245 9.56 -10.96 15.34
CA LEU A 245 10.06 -11.12 13.97
C LEU A 245 9.11 -10.50 12.93
N SER A 246 7.80 -10.67 13.10
CA SER A 246 6.79 -10.07 12.23
C SER A 246 6.87 -8.54 12.21
N LEU A 247 7.08 -7.90 13.37
CA LEU A 247 7.25 -6.45 13.48
C LEU A 247 8.56 -5.97 12.85
N VAL A 248 9.65 -6.75 12.94
CA VAL A 248 10.89 -6.44 12.24
C VAL A 248 10.69 -6.48 10.72
N ILE A 249 9.97 -7.48 10.21
CA ILE A 249 9.64 -7.57 8.78
C ILE A 249 8.74 -6.39 8.37
N GLN A 250 7.71 -6.03 9.14
CA GLN A 250 6.87 -4.85 8.91
C GLN A 250 7.73 -3.58 8.78
N ASN A 251 8.66 -3.36 9.70
CA ASN A 251 9.56 -2.21 9.65
C ASN A 251 10.38 -2.19 8.35
N ARG A 252 10.92 -3.34 7.93
CA ARG A 252 11.66 -3.44 6.67
C ARG A 252 10.77 -3.16 5.46
N ILE A 253 9.52 -3.62 5.44
CA ILE A 253 8.54 -3.31 4.39
C ILE A 253 8.30 -1.80 4.33
N SER A 254 8.11 -1.16 5.48
CA SER A 254 7.88 0.28 5.56
C SER A 254 9.08 1.09 5.06
N GLU A 255 10.30 0.72 5.44
CA GLU A 255 11.53 1.37 4.99
C GLU A 255 11.77 1.22 3.47
N VAL A 256 11.55 0.02 2.92
CA VAL A 256 11.89 -0.29 1.53
C VAL A 256 10.80 0.13 0.55
N PHE A 257 9.53 -0.09 0.92
CA PHE A 257 8.40 0.13 0.00
C PHE A 257 7.57 1.37 0.34
N ALA A 258 7.80 2.03 1.48
CA ALA A 258 6.96 3.11 2.00
C ALA A 258 5.49 2.67 2.18
N VAL A 259 5.28 1.44 2.68
CA VAL A 259 4.00 0.79 2.94
C VAL A 259 4.02 0.25 4.36
N ASP A 260 3.13 0.73 5.22
CA ASP A 260 3.05 0.33 6.62
C ASP A 260 1.77 -0.48 6.88
N ILE A 261 1.87 -1.80 6.81
CA ILE A 261 0.78 -2.72 7.12
C ILE A 261 1.15 -3.51 8.36
N HIS A 262 0.38 -3.33 9.45
CA HIS A 262 0.60 -4.08 10.67
C HIS A 262 0.39 -5.58 10.45
N PRO A 263 1.28 -6.49 10.92
CA PRO A 263 1.17 -7.93 10.65
C PRO A 263 -0.08 -8.59 11.27
N GLY A 264 -0.77 -7.92 12.19
CA GLY A 264 -2.06 -8.35 12.72
C GLY A 264 -3.24 -8.12 11.76
N ALA A 265 -3.11 -7.25 10.77
CA ALA A 265 -4.16 -6.98 9.78
C ALA A 265 -4.45 -8.23 8.94
N LYS A 266 -5.74 -8.45 8.64
CA LYS A 266 -6.20 -9.57 7.81
C LYS A 266 -6.52 -9.06 6.42
N ILE A 267 -5.92 -9.66 5.40
CA ILE A 267 -6.08 -9.23 4.02
C ILE A 267 -6.44 -10.44 3.15
N GLY A 268 -7.51 -10.33 2.39
CA GLY A 268 -7.98 -11.30 1.43
C GLY A 268 -7.06 -11.45 0.22
N ARG A 269 -7.56 -11.97 -0.89
CA ARG A 269 -6.83 -12.26 -2.12
C ARG A 269 -7.37 -11.44 -3.30
N GLY A 270 -6.62 -11.41 -4.40
CA GLY A 270 -6.97 -10.60 -5.55
C GLY A 270 -6.84 -9.10 -5.25
N ILE A 271 -5.82 -8.69 -4.52
CA ILE A 271 -5.61 -7.33 -4.05
C ILE A 271 -4.72 -6.54 -5.02
N LEU A 272 -5.16 -5.33 -5.37
CA LEU A 272 -4.32 -4.34 -6.05
C LEU A 272 -3.99 -3.21 -5.07
N LEU A 273 -2.71 -3.04 -4.73
CA LEU A 273 -2.20 -1.83 -4.09
C LEU A 273 -1.53 -0.96 -5.15
N ASP A 274 -2.31 -0.01 -5.70
CA ASP A 274 -1.85 0.85 -6.79
C ASP A 274 -0.94 1.96 -6.28
N HIS A 275 0.29 2.04 -6.85
CA HIS A 275 1.41 2.89 -6.39
C HIS A 275 1.82 2.67 -4.94
N ALA A 276 0.92 2.36 -4.05
CA ALA A 276 1.05 1.96 -2.65
C ALA A 276 1.80 2.94 -1.71
N THR A 277 2.52 3.94 -2.21
CA THR A 277 3.29 4.89 -1.38
C THR A 277 2.42 5.53 -0.31
N GLY A 278 2.84 5.47 0.96
CA GLY A 278 2.14 6.10 2.06
C GLY A 278 0.88 5.36 2.53
N LEU A 279 0.64 4.13 2.06
CA LEU A 279 -0.44 3.27 2.58
C LEU A 279 -0.13 2.87 4.03
N VAL A 280 -1.12 3.08 4.90
CA VAL A 280 -1.07 2.67 6.31
C VAL A 280 -2.29 1.81 6.65
N VAL A 281 -2.07 0.60 7.19
CA VAL A 281 -3.12 -0.33 7.60
C VAL A 281 -2.88 -0.78 9.04
N GLY A 282 -3.82 -0.46 9.93
CA GLY A 282 -3.69 -0.72 11.37
C GLY A 282 -3.94 -2.19 11.75
N GLU A 283 -3.54 -2.54 12.97
CA GLU A 283 -3.47 -3.90 13.53
C GLU A 283 -4.73 -4.75 13.35
N THR A 284 -5.91 -4.19 13.60
CA THR A 284 -7.18 -4.93 13.60
C THR A 284 -7.99 -4.68 12.33
N ALA A 285 -7.39 -4.07 11.30
CA ALA A 285 -8.04 -3.89 10.01
C ALA A 285 -8.31 -5.23 9.35
N VAL A 286 -9.44 -5.29 8.62
CA VAL A 286 -9.79 -6.42 7.77
C VAL A 286 -10.06 -5.89 6.37
N ILE A 287 -9.46 -6.50 5.38
CA ILE A 287 -9.64 -6.20 3.96
C ILE A 287 -10.11 -7.49 3.29
N GLY A 288 -11.25 -7.43 2.60
CA GLY A 288 -11.83 -8.57 1.88
C GLY A 288 -11.09 -8.93 0.59
N ASP A 289 -11.73 -9.74 -0.22
CA ASP A 289 -11.21 -10.19 -1.50
C ASP A 289 -11.43 -9.15 -2.61
N ASN A 290 -10.59 -9.18 -3.62
CA ASN A 290 -10.73 -8.34 -4.82
C ASN A 290 -10.81 -6.83 -4.55
N VAL A 291 -10.11 -6.35 -3.54
CA VAL A 291 -10.05 -4.93 -3.17
C VAL A 291 -8.94 -4.21 -3.93
N SER A 292 -9.22 -2.97 -4.36
CA SER A 292 -8.21 -2.07 -4.95
C SER A 292 -8.02 -0.83 -4.07
N ILE A 293 -6.79 -0.53 -3.69
CA ILE A 293 -6.43 0.59 -2.81
C ILE A 293 -5.31 1.40 -3.45
N LEU A 294 -5.52 2.72 -3.56
CA LEU A 294 -4.53 3.64 -4.11
C LEU A 294 -3.55 4.13 -3.02
N HIS A 295 -2.58 4.92 -3.45
CA HIS A 295 -1.54 5.51 -2.57
C HIS A 295 -2.10 6.47 -1.51
N ASN A 296 -1.32 6.71 -0.45
CA ASN A 296 -1.65 7.59 0.67
C ASN A 296 -2.98 7.29 1.38
N VAL A 297 -3.44 6.04 1.34
CA VAL A 297 -4.64 5.61 2.07
C VAL A 297 -4.28 5.23 3.50
N THR A 298 -5.12 5.65 4.45
CA THR A 298 -4.99 5.27 5.86
C THR A 298 -6.24 4.51 6.33
N LEU A 299 -6.06 3.26 6.74
CA LEU A 299 -7.06 2.47 7.45
C LEU A 299 -6.69 2.45 8.94
N GLY A 300 -7.08 3.52 9.66
CA GLY A 300 -6.59 3.87 10.99
C GLY A 300 -7.62 3.74 12.10
N GLY A 301 -7.13 3.79 13.35
CA GLY A 301 -7.98 3.92 14.55
C GLY A 301 -8.28 5.39 14.87
N THR A 302 -9.27 5.64 15.75
CA THR A 302 -9.69 7.00 16.15
C THR A 302 -9.11 7.48 17.48
N GLY A 303 -8.25 6.70 18.14
CA GLY A 303 -7.72 7.12 19.43
C GLY A 303 -7.04 6.01 20.22
N LYS A 304 -7.04 6.15 21.56
CA LYS A 304 -6.30 5.29 22.49
C LYS A 304 -7.03 3.99 22.88
N ALA A 305 -8.20 3.70 22.30
CA ALA A 305 -8.93 2.47 22.61
C ALA A 305 -8.11 1.25 22.20
N SER A 306 -8.01 0.26 23.08
CA SER A 306 -7.46 -1.07 22.77
C SER A 306 -8.53 -1.95 22.13
N GLY A 307 -8.13 -3.08 21.55
CA GLY A 307 -9.03 -4.04 20.94
C GLY A 307 -9.34 -3.72 19.48
N ASP A 308 -10.54 -4.06 19.04
CA ASP A 308 -10.97 -3.90 17.65
C ASP A 308 -11.30 -2.43 17.34
N ARG A 309 -10.41 -1.75 16.61
CA ARG A 309 -10.43 -0.30 16.43
C ARG A 309 -10.16 0.19 15.00
N HIS A 310 -9.97 -0.72 14.05
CA HIS A 310 -9.63 -0.39 12.67
C HIS A 310 -10.73 -0.80 11.70
N PRO A 311 -10.77 -0.23 10.49
CA PRO A 311 -11.82 -0.46 9.50
C PRO A 311 -11.95 -1.92 9.04
N LYS A 312 -13.18 -2.26 8.60
CA LYS A 312 -13.54 -3.52 7.96
C LYS A 312 -13.98 -3.22 6.53
N ILE A 313 -13.11 -3.54 5.60
CA ILE A 313 -13.32 -3.32 4.16
C ILE A 313 -13.88 -4.61 3.56
N GLY A 314 -15.05 -4.52 2.91
CA GLY A 314 -15.69 -5.65 2.24
C GLY A 314 -15.04 -6.01 0.92
N ASP A 315 -15.59 -7.03 0.25
CA ASP A 315 -15.08 -7.53 -1.01
C ASP A 315 -15.35 -6.54 -2.16
N GLY A 316 -14.45 -6.49 -3.13
CA GLY A 316 -14.64 -5.68 -4.34
C GLY A 316 -14.66 -4.17 -4.12
N VAL A 317 -14.19 -3.67 -2.99
CA VAL A 317 -14.15 -2.25 -2.66
C VAL A 317 -13.03 -1.54 -3.41
N LEU A 318 -13.30 -0.30 -3.87
CA LEU A 318 -12.31 0.62 -4.42
C LEU A 318 -12.09 1.80 -3.48
N ILE A 319 -10.84 2.02 -3.06
CA ILE A 319 -10.46 3.15 -2.19
C ILE A 319 -9.53 4.10 -2.94
N GLY A 320 -10.03 5.30 -3.22
CA GLY A 320 -9.30 6.35 -3.94
C GLY A 320 -8.11 6.90 -3.14
N ALA A 321 -7.17 7.53 -3.85
CA ALA A 321 -5.94 8.04 -3.30
C ALA A 321 -6.17 9.08 -2.17
N GLY A 322 -5.30 9.06 -1.15
CA GLY A 322 -5.36 10.03 -0.05
C GLY A 322 -6.54 9.87 0.89
N THR A 323 -7.30 8.78 0.81
CA THR A 323 -8.47 8.52 1.66
C THR A 323 -8.05 8.12 3.07
N CYS A 324 -8.77 8.64 4.08
CA CYS A 324 -8.66 8.18 5.46
C CYS A 324 -9.96 7.50 5.90
N VAL A 325 -9.90 6.21 6.25
CA VAL A 325 -11.02 5.49 6.90
C VAL A 325 -10.63 5.27 8.36
N LEU A 326 -11.37 5.87 9.28
CA LEU A 326 -10.95 5.95 10.68
C LEU A 326 -11.97 5.31 11.62
N GLY A 327 -11.47 4.44 12.49
CA GLY A 327 -12.25 3.73 13.49
C GLY A 327 -12.71 2.35 13.04
N ASN A 328 -13.39 1.62 13.92
CA ASN A 328 -13.99 0.34 13.60
C ASN A 328 -15.28 0.54 12.78
N VAL A 329 -15.13 0.99 11.55
CA VAL A 329 -16.23 1.27 10.61
C VAL A 329 -16.25 0.23 9.49
N LYS A 330 -17.43 -0.14 9.04
CA LYS A 330 -17.63 -1.09 7.95
C LYS A 330 -17.83 -0.36 6.63
N ILE A 331 -17.04 -0.75 5.63
CA ILE A 331 -17.21 -0.40 4.21
C ILE A 331 -17.80 -1.63 3.52
N GLY A 332 -19.02 -1.52 3.05
CA GLY A 332 -19.75 -2.66 2.46
C GLY A 332 -19.18 -3.11 1.13
N ASP A 333 -19.51 -4.35 0.74
CA ASP A 333 -18.99 -4.99 -0.46
C ASP A 333 -19.32 -4.17 -1.72
N GLY A 334 -18.34 -4.06 -2.62
CA GLY A 334 -18.46 -3.30 -3.85
C GLY A 334 -18.69 -1.79 -3.66
N ALA A 335 -18.41 -1.24 -2.47
CA ALA A 335 -18.48 0.21 -2.27
C ALA A 335 -17.29 0.92 -2.92
N LYS A 336 -17.46 2.20 -3.26
CA LYS A 336 -16.42 3.09 -3.79
C LYS A 336 -16.21 4.26 -2.83
N ILE A 337 -14.96 4.51 -2.47
CA ILE A 337 -14.57 5.69 -1.69
C ILE A 337 -13.76 6.61 -2.59
N GLY A 338 -14.30 7.81 -2.84
CA GLY A 338 -13.62 8.80 -3.69
C GLY A 338 -12.33 9.31 -3.07
N ALA A 339 -11.40 9.74 -3.93
CA ALA A 339 -10.09 10.24 -3.50
C ALA A 339 -10.20 11.40 -2.50
N GLY A 340 -9.25 11.46 -1.54
CA GLY A 340 -9.20 12.52 -0.52
C GLY A 340 -10.32 12.49 0.53
N SER A 341 -11.13 11.45 0.57
CA SER A 341 -12.26 11.35 1.48
C SER A 341 -11.83 11.01 2.92
N VAL A 342 -12.60 11.50 3.91
CA VAL A 342 -12.44 11.12 5.32
C VAL A 342 -13.70 10.41 5.79
N VAL A 343 -13.62 9.10 5.94
CA VAL A 343 -14.73 8.22 6.27
C VAL A 343 -14.71 7.91 7.77
N LEU A 344 -15.77 8.35 8.45
CA LEU A 344 -15.93 8.20 9.92
C LEU A 344 -17.17 7.38 10.30
N LYS A 345 -17.93 6.93 9.30
CA LYS A 345 -19.18 6.16 9.47
C LYS A 345 -19.22 5.03 8.46
N GLU A 346 -20.06 4.04 8.70
CA GLU A 346 -20.29 2.93 7.79
C GLU A 346 -20.78 3.39 6.42
N VAL A 347 -20.29 2.72 5.38
CA VAL A 347 -20.69 2.91 3.99
C VAL A 347 -21.43 1.66 3.52
N PRO A 348 -22.68 1.78 3.04
CA PRO A 348 -23.47 0.64 2.58
C PRO A 348 -22.81 -0.05 1.37
N PRO A 349 -23.13 -1.35 1.14
CA PRO A 349 -22.64 -2.06 -0.05
C PRO A 349 -23.06 -1.37 -1.35
N ARG A 350 -22.17 -1.40 -2.35
CA ARG A 350 -22.40 -0.91 -3.71
C ARG A 350 -22.86 0.56 -3.73
N THR A 351 -22.28 1.38 -2.87
CA THR A 351 -22.54 2.83 -2.85
C THR A 351 -21.23 3.61 -2.93
N THR A 352 -21.31 4.87 -3.33
CA THR A 352 -20.16 5.78 -3.40
C THR A 352 -20.20 6.77 -2.24
N ALA A 353 -19.07 6.89 -1.51
CA ALA A 353 -18.89 7.90 -0.47
C ALA A 353 -17.73 8.83 -0.84
N VAL A 354 -17.93 10.15 -0.73
CA VAL A 354 -16.92 11.17 -1.09
C VAL A 354 -16.92 12.34 -0.11
N GLY A 355 -15.77 12.99 -0.01
CA GLY A 355 -15.60 14.27 0.71
C GLY A 355 -15.05 14.14 2.13
N ASN A 356 -14.88 15.28 2.79
CA ASN A 356 -14.36 15.40 4.16
C ASN A 356 -15.28 16.31 5.01
N PRO A 357 -16.09 15.74 5.95
CA PRO A 357 -16.34 14.30 6.13
C PRO A 357 -17.13 13.68 4.96
N ALA A 358 -16.88 12.39 4.68
CA ALA A 358 -17.48 11.69 3.56
C ALA A 358 -19.02 11.59 3.67
N ARG A 359 -19.68 11.76 2.51
CA ARG A 359 -21.14 11.64 2.35
C ARG A 359 -21.45 10.69 1.21
N LEU A 360 -22.58 10.02 1.29
CA LEU A 360 -23.06 9.13 0.23
C LEU A 360 -23.59 9.95 -0.94
N ILE A 361 -23.23 9.56 -2.15
CA ILE A 361 -23.81 10.08 -3.38
C ILE A 361 -25.29 9.67 -3.42
N GLY A 362 -26.20 10.59 -3.73
CA GLY A 362 -27.65 10.39 -3.64
C GLY A 362 -28.25 10.64 -2.24
N GLY A 363 -27.39 10.91 -1.25
CA GLY A 363 -27.80 11.15 0.13
C GLY A 363 -28.00 9.86 0.94
N LYS A 364 -28.31 10.02 2.22
CA LYS A 364 -28.41 8.89 3.15
C LYS A 364 -29.67 8.05 2.92
N GLU A 365 -30.76 8.68 2.54
CA GLU A 365 -32.08 8.05 2.44
C GLU A 365 -32.25 7.27 1.12
N ASN A 366 -31.60 7.74 0.05
CA ASN A 366 -31.68 7.12 -1.26
C ASN A 366 -30.30 7.13 -1.97
N PRO A 367 -29.31 6.39 -1.45
CA PRO A 367 -27.99 6.39 -2.05
C PRO A 367 -28.00 5.75 -3.43
N VAL A 368 -27.27 6.36 -4.37
CA VAL A 368 -27.08 5.80 -5.72
C VAL A 368 -26.32 4.49 -5.59
N ARG A 369 -26.83 3.42 -6.22
CA ARG A 369 -26.20 2.11 -6.21
C ARG A 369 -25.39 1.86 -7.47
N LEU A 370 -24.21 1.29 -7.27
CA LEU A 370 -23.30 0.93 -8.36
C LEU A 370 -23.76 -0.38 -9.02
N ASP A 371 -23.81 -0.40 -10.34
CA ASP A 371 -24.13 -1.59 -11.14
C ASP A 371 -22.93 -2.52 -11.29
N LYS A 372 -21.71 -1.96 -11.38
CA LYS A 372 -20.45 -2.68 -11.56
C LYS A 372 -19.66 -2.71 -10.25
N VAL A 373 -18.76 -3.70 -10.13
CA VAL A 373 -17.82 -3.78 -9.02
C VAL A 373 -16.68 -2.78 -9.25
N PRO A 374 -16.55 -1.73 -8.43
CA PRO A 374 -15.65 -0.61 -8.73
C PRO A 374 -14.18 -1.00 -8.69
N SER A 375 -13.79 -1.94 -7.85
CA SER A 375 -12.40 -2.41 -7.79
C SER A 375 -11.93 -3.13 -9.07
N LEU A 376 -12.86 -3.73 -9.82
CA LEU A 376 -12.56 -4.39 -11.09
C LEU A 376 -12.53 -3.42 -12.27
N THR A 377 -13.36 -2.38 -12.23
CA THR A 377 -13.41 -1.37 -13.30
C THR A 377 -12.35 -0.29 -13.16
N MET A 378 -11.84 -0.09 -11.94
CA MET A 378 -10.92 1.01 -11.57
C MET A 378 -11.47 2.39 -11.96
N ASP A 379 -12.80 2.51 -12.09
CA ASP A 379 -13.46 3.76 -12.40
C ASP A 379 -13.60 4.64 -11.16
N HIS A 380 -12.80 5.70 -11.12
CA HIS A 380 -12.73 6.59 -9.97
C HIS A 380 -13.72 7.76 -10.05
N THR A 381 -14.28 8.06 -11.22
CA THR A 381 -14.90 9.36 -11.50
C THR A 381 -16.36 9.32 -11.95
N SER A 382 -16.83 8.25 -12.62
CA SER A 382 -18.13 8.25 -13.31
C SER A 382 -19.30 8.69 -12.45
N ASP A 383 -19.43 8.12 -11.23
CA ASP A 383 -20.59 8.46 -10.40
C ASP A 383 -20.43 9.76 -9.60
N ILE A 384 -19.22 10.33 -9.58
CA ILE A 384 -18.89 11.53 -8.81
C ILE A 384 -19.12 12.78 -9.65
N CYS A 385 -18.79 12.73 -10.95
CA CYS A 385 -18.86 13.87 -11.85
C CYS A 385 -20.31 14.30 -12.21
N GLU A 386 -21.28 13.40 -12.07
CA GLU A 386 -22.68 13.67 -12.37
C GLU A 386 -23.41 14.45 -11.26
N TRP A 387 -22.80 14.60 -10.09
CA TRP A 387 -23.39 15.29 -8.95
C TRP A 387 -22.80 16.70 -8.81
N SER A 388 -23.61 17.71 -9.16
CA SER A 388 -23.22 19.13 -9.15
C SER A 388 -22.70 19.65 -7.81
N ASP A 389 -23.06 19.02 -6.70
CA ASP A 389 -22.64 19.43 -5.35
C ASP A 389 -21.16 19.12 -5.04
N TYR A 390 -20.47 18.37 -5.92
CA TYR A 390 -19.07 17.95 -5.75
C TYR A 390 -18.15 18.42 -6.89
N VAL A 391 -18.70 19.11 -7.90
CA VAL A 391 -17.92 19.71 -8.99
C VAL A 391 -17.65 21.17 -8.63
N ILE A 392 -16.36 21.53 -8.53
CA ILE A 392 -15.91 22.91 -8.33
C ILE A 392 -15.95 23.64 -9.67
#